data_d5b84c2931550b1466a1cd2cdacf1a8d
#
_entry.id   d5b84c2931550b1466a1cd2cdacf1a8d
#
_cell.length_a   1.000
_cell.length_b   1.000
_cell.length_c   1.000
_cell.angle_alpha   90.00
_cell.angle_beta   90.00
_cell.angle_gamma   90.00
#
_symmetry.space_group_name_H-M   'P 1'
#
loop_
_entity.id
_entity.type
_entity.pdbx_description
1 polymer ?
#
loop_
_entity_poly.entity_id
_entity_poly.type
_entity_poly.pdbx_seq_one_letter_code
_entity_poly.pdbx_strand_id
1 'polypeptide(L)'
;MKHFIKSIITLLIILTAFSLKAGDEFCGIKNTAFVPGELVTMKVYYNTMGLYIAAGEATFSTSAEKFNGKPSYHCIGVGKSYSFFDNFFKVRDRYETYIDTATMLPIKFIRDVNEGGHKIYNNVTFNHGTGTAVSTNGVYKISSCIQDVVSAIYYARNINFDKYKANDKIPFDMFLDDEVNHLYLRYIGKETVKTRYGKFHSIKIKPLLIKGTMFEGGEKMNVWISDDPNHLVLRIESPISVGNIKVDMMDYKNLKYPLTSLINTR
;
A
#
# COMPACT_ATOMS: atom_id res chain seq x y z
N MET A 1 1.00 -55.68 21.52
CA MET A 1 1.96 -54.98 20.66
C MET A 1 1.34 -54.52 19.34
N LYS A 2 0.61 -55.35 18.58
CA LYS A 2 0.01 -54.92 17.28
C LYS A 2 -1.07 -53.81 17.39
N HIS A 3 -1.83 -53.72 18.46
CA HIS A 3 -2.83 -52.66 18.67
C HIS A 3 -2.23 -51.31 19.09
N PHE A 4 -1.10 -51.31 19.79
CA PHE A 4 -0.39 -50.08 20.19
C PHE A 4 0.26 -49.36 19.00
N ILE A 5 0.78 -50.13 18.04
CA ILE A 5 1.40 -49.59 16.81
C ILE A 5 0.33 -48.96 15.88
N LYS A 6 -0.88 -49.56 15.79
CA LYS A 6 -1.97 -48.96 15.01
C LYS A 6 -2.47 -47.65 15.55
N SER A 7 -2.54 -47.51 16.90
CA SER A 7 -2.95 -46.20 17.54
C SER A 7 -1.93 -45.12 17.34
N ILE A 8 -0.63 -45.41 17.34
CA ILE A 8 0.44 -44.41 17.10
C ILE A 8 0.43 -43.95 15.64
N ILE A 9 0.21 -44.85 14.68
CA ILE A 9 0.13 -44.51 13.24
C ILE A 9 -1.10 -43.63 12.97
N THR A 10 -2.26 -43.90 13.57
CA THR A 10 -3.46 -43.06 13.43
C THR A 10 -3.29 -41.68 14.06
N LEU A 11 -2.56 -41.55 15.18
CA LEU A 11 -2.26 -40.29 15.80
C LEU A 11 -1.28 -39.46 14.96
N LEU A 12 -0.29 -40.10 14.30
CA LEU A 12 0.66 -39.42 13.41
C LEU A 12 -0.01 -38.86 12.13
N ILE A 13 -1.04 -39.52 11.61
CA ILE A 13 -1.77 -39.11 10.40
C ILE A 13 -2.67 -37.90 10.70
N ILE A 14 -3.17 -37.74 11.92
CA ILE A 14 -4.00 -36.60 12.32
C ILE A 14 -3.17 -35.33 12.52
N LEU A 15 -1.87 -35.45 12.84
CA LEU A 15 -0.98 -34.27 13.03
C LEU A 15 -0.48 -33.63 11.72
N THR A 16 -0.65 -34.31 10.57
CA THR A 16 -0.16 -33.77 9.28
C THR A 16 -1.20 -32.97 8.49
N ALA A 17 -2.43 -32.81 9.00
CA ALA A 17 -3.54 -32.17 8.29
C ALA A 17 -3.78 -30.70 8.62
N PHE A 18 -2.96 -30.07 9.45
CA PHE A 18 -3.04 -28.63 9.73
C PHE A 18 -1.84 -27.85 9.20
N SER A 19 -1.51 -28.04 7.93
CA SER A 19 -0.91 -26.93 7.17
C SER A 19 -2.05 -25.97 6.83
N LEU A 20 -2.38 -25.07 7.71
CA LEU A 20 -3.03 -23.82 7.34
C LEU A 20 -2.12 -23.18 6.29
N LYS A 21 -2.45 -23.36 4.99
CA LYS A 21 -2.00 -22.43 3.97
C LYS A 21 -2.49 -21.06 4.48
N ALA A 22 -1.58 -20.24 4.97
CA ALA A 22 -1.81 -18.81 5.06
C ALA A 22 -2.24 -18.42 3.63
N GLY A 23 -3.53 -18.18 3.43
CA GLY A 23 -4.05 -17.78 2.14
C GLY A 23 -3.34 -16.48 1.78
N ASP A 24 -2.88 -16.39 0.55
CA ASP A 24 -2.33 -15.15 0.01
C ASP A 24 -3.43 -14.09 0.04
N GLU A 25 -3.48 -13.31 1.12
CA GLU A 25 -4.48 -12.24 1.28
C GLU A 25 -4.35 -11.19 0.16
N PHE A 26 -3.19 -11.11 -0.48
CA PHE A 26 -2.93 -10.30 -1.67
C PHE A 26 -3.16 -11.06 -2.98
N CYS A 27 -4.02 -12.07 -2.99
CA CYS A 27 -4.37 -12.87 -4.14
C CYS A 27 -5.88 -13.08 -4.22
N GLY A 28 -6.49 -12.78 -5.37
CA GLY A 28 -7.91 -13.08 -5.62
C GLY A 28 -8.93 -12.14 -4.97
N ILE A 29 -8.51 -11.03 -4.35
CA ILE A 29 -9.43 -9.99 -3.87
C ILE A 29 -10.07 -9.28 -5.08
N LYS A 30 -11.35 -8.92 -4.93
CA LYS A 30 -12.07 -8.03 -5.85
C LYS A 30 -12.16 -6.62 -5.28
N ASN A 31 -12.17 -5.62 -6.14
CA ASN A 31 -12.34 -4.25 -5.70
C ASN A 31 -13.73 -4.00 -5.10
N THR A 32 -13.75 -3.73 -3.82
CA THR A 32 -14.93 -3.29 -3.07
C THR A 32 -14.80 -1.88 -2.51
N ALA A 33 -13.59 -1.28 -2.50
CA ALA A 33 -13.27 -0.09 -1.71
C ALA A 33 -13.30 1.23 -2.49
N PHE A 34 -13.07 1.24 -3.79
CA PHE A 34 -12.95 2.47 -4.57
C PHE A 34 -13.64 2.40 -5.92
N VAL A 35 -13.81 3.54 -6.59
CA VAL A 35 -14.39 3.66 -7.94
C VAL A 35 -13.52 4.57 -8.82
N PRO A 36 -13.59 4.41 -10.14
CA PRO A 36 -13.00 5.38 -11.05
C PRO A 36 -13.56 6.79 -10.82
N GLY A 37 -12.68 7.79 -10.91
CA GLY A 37 -12.99 9.19 -10.60
C GLY A 37 -12.69 9.57 -9.14
N GLU A 38 -12.29 8.63 -8.28
CA GLU A 38 -11.83 8.94 -6.94
C GLU A 38 -10.58 9.83 -6.99
N LEU A 39 -10.57 10.88 -6.17
CA LEU A 39 -9.43 11.77 -5.97
C LEU A 39 -9.25 12.00 -4.48
N VAL A 40 -8.03 11.80 -3.99
CA VAL A 40 -7.65 12.06 -2.59
C VAL A 40 -6.49 13.02 -2.56
N THR A 41 -6.60 14.10 -1.77
CA THR A 41 -5.54 15.07 -1.57
C THR A 41 -4.97 14.96 -0.16
N MET A 42 -3.67 14.82 -0.08
CA MET A 42 -2.91 14.67 1.15
C MET A 42 -1.97 15.86 1.32
N LYS A 43 -1.80 16.34 2.55
CA LYS A 43 -0.81 17.36 2.86
C LYS A 43 0.34 16.77 3.65
N VAL A 44 1.54 17.04 3.17
CA VAL A 44 2.79 16.58 3.78
C VAL A 44 3.34 17.65 4.71
N TYR A 45 3.61 17.27 5.95
CA TYR A 45 4.27 18.10 6.95
C TYR A 45 5.62 17.47 7.30
N TYR A 46 6.64 18.29 7.30
CA TYR A 46 7.95 17.95 7.84
C TYR A 46 8.03 18.37 9.30
N ASN A 47 8.49 17.47 10.15
CA ASN A 47 8.69 17.75 11.57
C ASN A 47 10.19 17.85 11.87
N THR A 48 10.59 18.99 12.38
CA THR A 48 11.92 19.21 12.94
C THR A 48 11.76 19.91 14.29
N MET A 49 12.45 19.41 15.34
CA MET A 49 12.40 19.96 16.69
C MET A 49 10.99 20.20 17.26
N GLY A 50 10.03 19.33 16.89
CA GLY A 50 8.64 19.45 17.34
C GLY A 50 7.75 20.43 16.54
N LEU A 51 8.31 21.12 15.54
CA LEU A 51 7.57 22.02 14.65
C LEU A 51 7.14 21.30 13.38
N TYR A 52 5.86 21.37 13.03
CA TYR A 52 5.31 20.83 11.79
C TYR A 52 5.20 21.93 10.74
N ILE A 53 6.05 21.86 9.72
CA ILE A 53 6.08 22.79 8.60
C ILE A 53 5.42 22.13 7.40
N ALA A 54 4.50 22.83 6.72
CA ALA A 54 3.89 22.31 5.50
C ALA A 54 4.95 22.21 4.40
N ALA A 55 5.31 20.99 4.02
CA ALA A 55 6.41 20.71 3.10
C ALA A 55 5.94 20.48 1.66
N GLY A 56 4.74 19.95 1.48
CA GLY A 56 4.24 19.59 0.16
C GLY A 56 2.83 19.02 0.19
N GLU A 57 2.43 18.48 -0.94
CA GLU A 57 1.18 17.75 -1.08
C GLU A 57 1.38 16.49 -1.93
N ALA A 58 0.50 15.52 -1.74
CA ALA A 58 0.36 14.36 -2.60
C ALA A 58 -1.10 14.19 -3.01
N THR A 59 -1.32 13.75 -4.24
CA THR A 59 -2.64 13.42 -4.76
C THR A 59 -2.65 11.98 -5.25
N PHE A 60 -3.77 11.30 -5.02
CA PHE A 60 -4.03 9.98 -5.56
C PHE A 60 -5.33 10.04 -6.36
N SER A 61 -5.28 9.61 -7.61
CA SER A 61 -6.44 9.60 -8.50
C SER A 61 -6.60 8.25 -9.18
N THR A 62 -7.84 7.92 -9.53
CA THR A 62 -8.18 6.66 -10.19
C THR A 62 -9.10 6.93 -11.37
N SER A 63 -8.80 6.38 -12.53
CA SER A 63 -9.67 6.37 -13.71
C SER A 63 -9.91 4.94 -14.21
N ALA A 64 -10.95 4.77 -15.03
CA ALA A 64 -11.19 3.52 -15.76
C ALA A 64 -10.62 3.66 -17.17
N GLU A 65 -9.72 2.76 -17.55
CA GLU A 65 -9.07 2.76 -18.85
C GLU A 65 -8.96 1.34 -19.41
N LYS A 66 -8.56 1.22 -20.66
CA LYS A 66 -8.15 -0.05 -21.26
C LYS A 66 -6.64 -0.01 -21.48
N PHE A 67 -5.91 -0.91 -20.86
CA PHE A 67 -4.50 -1.10 -21.11
C PHE A 67 -4.29 -2.38 -21.95
N ASN A 68 -3.76 -2.24 -23.17
CA ASN A 68 -3.62 -3.36 -24.13
C ASN A 68 -4.92 -4.17 -24.32
N GLY A 69 -6.06 -3.46 -24.41
CA GLY A 69 -7.39 -4.06 -24.59
C GLY A 69 -8.04 -4.62 -23.31
N LYS A 70 -7.34 -4.69 -22.19
CA LYS A 70 -7.87 -5.16 -20.89
C LYS A 70 -8.47 -4.01 -20.08
N PRO A 71 -9.69 -4.16 -19.55
CA PRO A 71 -10.25 -3.20 -18.59
C PRO A 71 -9.33 -3.05 -17.39
N SER A 72 -8.96 -1.81 -17.05
CA SER A 72 -7.99 -1.51 -16.01
C SER A 72 -8.41 -0.29 -15.19
N TYR A 73 -8.06 -0.29 -13.90
CA TYR A 73 -7.98 0.93 -13.12
C TYR A 73 -6.61 1.57 -13.38
N HIS A 74 -6.58 2.81 -13.86
CA HIS A 74 -5.37 3.61 -13.92
C HIS A 74 -5.28 4.46 -12.66
N CYS A 75 -4.37 4.09 -11.76
CA CYS A 75 -4.15 4.75 -10.50
C CYS A 75 -2.87 5.56 -10.55
N ILE A 76 -2.94 6.83 -10.14
CA ILE A 76 -1.82 7.78 -10.21
C ILE A 76 -1.62 8.40 -8.85
N GLY A 77 -0.38 8.35 -8.34
CA GLY A 77 0.10 9.10 -7.19
C GLY A 77 1.07 10.19 -7.64
N VAL A 78 0.81 11.44 -7.25
CA VAL A 78 1.71 12.58 -7.53
C VAL A 78 2.11 13.22 -6.22
N GLY A 79 3.41 13.38 -5.99
CA GLY A 79 3.99 14.09 -4.86
C GLY A 79 4.77 15.32 -5.29
N LYS A 80 4.55 16.45 -4.62
CA LYS A 80 5.34 17.66 -4.89
C LYS A 80 5.59 18.46 -3.60
N SER A 81 6.80 18.95 -3.43
CA SER A 81 7.14 19.93 -2.41
C SER A 81 6.64 21.31 -2.79
N TYR A 82 6.34 22.14 -1.77
CA TYR A 82 6.02 23.55 -1.99
C TYR A 82 7.29 24.33 -2.33
N SER A 83 7.12 25.45 -3.05
CA SER A 83 8.23 26.27 -3.56
C SER A 83 9.21 26.74 -2.47
N PHE A 84 8.73 27.05 -1.28
CA PHE A 84 9.58 27.37 -0.14
C PHE A 84 10.47 26.18 0.25
N PHE A 85 9.88 24.96 0.26
CA PHE A 85 10.58 23.74 0.67
C PHE A 85 11.55 23.24 -0.42
N ASP A 86 11.31 23.59 -1.69
CA ASP A 86 12.18 23.26 -2.84
C ASP A 86 13.63 23.75 -2.65
N ASN A 87 13.83 24.83 -1.87
CA ASN A 87 15.16 25.33 -1.57
C ASN A 87 15.99 24.41 -0.64
N PHE A 88 15.29 23.51 0.08
CA PHE A 88 15.93 22.56 1.00
C PHE A 88 15.95 21.15 0.42
N PHE A 89 14.82 20.70 -0.09
CA PHE A 89 14.66 19.37 -0.67
C PHE A 89 13.49 19.35 -1.64
N LYS A 90 13.80 19.42 -2.94
CA LYS A 90 12.80 19.43 -4.00
C LYS A 90 12.29 18.02 -4.26
N VAL A 91 10.95 17.85 -4.23
CA VAL A 91 10.27 16.59 -4.58
C VAL A 91 9.35 16.81 -5.78
N ARG A 92 9.49 15.98 -6.80
CA ARG A 92 8.63 15.90 -7.98
C ARG A 92 8.51 14.43 -8.35
N ASP A 93 7.48 13.81 -7.84
CA ASP A 93 7.30 12.36 -7.95
C ASP A 93 5.98 12.04 -8.63
N ARG A 94 6.02 11.08 -9.53
CA ARG A 94 4.86 10.51 -10.19
C ARG A 94 4.98 9.00 -10.22
N TYR A 95 3.98 8.34 -9.68
CA TYR A 95 3.80 6.90 -9.70
C TYR A 95 2.49 6.57 -10.41
N GLU A 96 2.53 5.64 -11.35
CA GLU A 96 1.34 5.18 -12.08
C GLU A 96 1.29 3.67 -12.10
N THR A 97 0.09 3.12 -11.97
CA THR A 97 -0.16 1.71 -12.18
C THR A 97 -1.45 1.48 -12.95
N TYR A 98 -1.45 0.48 -13.82
CA TYR A 98 -2.63 -0.07 -14.46
C TYR A 98 -2.95 -1.40 -13.78
N ILE A 99 -4.07 -1.47 -13.08
CA ILE A 99 -4.52 -2.64 -12.32
C ILE A 99 -5.62 -3.33 -13.10
N ASP A 100 -5.48 -4.61 -13.40
CA ASP A 100 -6.53 -5.42 -14.02
C ASP A 100 -7.78 -5.44 -13.12
N THR A 101 -8.93 -5.04 -13.67
CA THR A 101 -10.17 -4.92 -12.89
C THR A 101 -10.72 -6.27 -12.40
N ALA A 102 -10.36 -7.38 -13.04
CA ALA A 102 -10.82 -8.71 -12.68
C ALA A 102 -9.98 -9.36 -11.57
N THR A 103 -8.68 -9.10 -11.55
CA THR A 103 -7.72 -9.77 -10.66
C THR A 103 -7.14 -8.87 -9.58
N MET A 104 -7.27 -7.55 -9.73
CA MET A 104 -6.60 -6.54 -8.88
C MET A 104 -5.07 -6.64 -8.90
N LEU A 105 -4.49 -7.26 -9.92
CA LEU A 105 -3.05 -7.36 -10.12
C LEU A 105 -2.56 -6.27 -11.08
N PRO A 106 -1.36 -5.71 -10.88
CA PRO A 106 -0.80 -4.71 -11.77
C PRO A 106 -0.45 -5.32 -13.14
N ILE A 107 -0.75 -4.59 -14.22
CA ILE A 107 -0.35 -4.91 -15.59
C ILE A 107 0.87 -4.08 -15.96
N LYS A 108 0.91 -2.84 -15.50
CA LYS A 108 1.93 -1.85 -15.83
C LYS A 108 2.21 -0.97 -14.61
N PHE A 109 3.47 -0.68 -14.36
CA PHE A 109 3.92 0.28 -13.35
C PHE A 109 4.93 1.25 -13.95
N ILE A 110 4.77 2.54 -13.65
CA ILE A 110 5.68 3.60 -14.07
C ILE A 110 6.02 4.43 -12.83
N ARG A 111 7.31 4.65 -12.61
CA ARG A 111 7.82 5.56 -11.57
C ARG A 111 8.73 6.58 -12.23
N ASP A 112 8.38 7.85 -12.08
CA ASP A 112 9.21 8.99 -12.47
C ASP A 112 9.32 9.93 -11.27
N VAL A 113 10.45 9.89 -10.60
CA VAL A 113 10.68 10.60 -9.34
C VAL A 113 11.94 11.44 -9.38
N ASN A 114 11.90 12.56 -8.66
CA ASN A 114 13.03 13.43 -8.45
C ASN A 114 13.02 13.93 -7.00
N GLU A 115 13.83 13.31 -6.16
CA GLU A 115 13.96 13.56 -4.73
C GLU A 115 15.31 14.19 -4.42
N GLY A 116 15.33 15.50 -4.15
CA GLY A 116 16.58 16.22 -3.87
C GLY A 116 17.60 16.19 -5.01
N GLY A 117 17.15 16.05 -6.27
CA GLY A 117 18.02 15.92 -7.44
C GLY A 117 18.33 14.46 -7.81
N HIS A 118 18.08 13.50 -6.94
CA HIS A 118 18.17 12.07 -7.27
C HIS A 118 16.97 11.67 -8.13
N LYS A 119 17.23 11.22 -9.35
CA LYS A 119 16.19 10.87 -10.33
C LYS A 119 16.16 9.37 -10.55
N ILE A 120 14.94 8.80 -10.51
CA ILE A 120 14.71 7.40 -10.81
C ILE A 120 13.56 7.31 -11.82
N TYR A 121 13.77 6.58 -12.88
CA TYR A 121 12.73 6.22 -13.83
C TYR A 121 12.65 4.71 -13.96
N ASN A 122 11.48 4.14 -13.63
CA ASN A 122 11.18 2.73 -13.86
C ASN A 122 9.93 2.60 -14.73
N ASN A 123 9.95 1.62 -15.62
CA ASN A 123 8.86 1.30 -16.51
C ASN A 123 8.74 -0.23 -16.59
N VAL A 124 7.81 -0.80 -15.84
CA VAL A 124 7.68 -2.25 -15.63
C VAL A 124 6.37 -2.74 -16.23
N THR A 125 6.41 -3.82 -17.00
CA THR A 125 5.23 -4.54 -17.49
C THR A 125 5.18 -5.91 -16.85
N PHE A 126 4.05 -6.24 -16.23
CA PHE A 126 3.83 -7.53 -15.56
C PHE A 126 3.12 -8.51 -16.49
N ASN A 127 3.66 -9.71 -16.62
CA ASN A 127 3.04 -10.83 -17.33
C ASN A 127 2.77 -11.97 -16.35
N HIS A 128 1.58 -11.97 -15.77
CA HIS A 128 1.16 -12.98 -14.80
C HIS A 128 1.01 -14.37 -15.41
N GLY A 129 0.75 -14.46 -16.73
CA GLY A 129 0.66 -15.75 -17.43
C GLY A 129 1.99 -16.48 -17.57
N THR A 130 3.09 -15.75 -17.69
CA THR A 130 4.45 -16.30 -17.76
C THR A 130 5.21 -16.18 -16.44
N GLY A 131 4.65 -15.51 -15.43
CA GLY A 131 5.31 -15.26 -14.15
C GLY A 131 6.54 -14.36 -14.31
N THR A 132 6.46 -13.30 -15.14
CA THR A 132 7.59 -12.41 -15.41
C THR A 132 7.21 -10.93 -15.32
N ALA A 133 8.16 -10.11 -14.87
CA ALA A 133 8.15 -8.66 -15.01
C ALA A 133 9.24 -8.25 -16.02
N VAL A 134 8.89 -7.37 -16.93
CA VAL A 134 9.81 -6.79 -17.91
C VAL A 134 10.02 -5.33 -17.53
N SER A 135 11.24 -4.98 -17.15
CA SER A 135 11.67 -3.61 -16.87
C SER A 135 12.62 -3.10 -17.96
N THR A 136 13.08 -1.86 -17.81
CA THR A 136 14.10 -1.28 -18.69
C THR A 136 15.44 -2.06 -18.63
N ASN A 137 15.71 -2.71 -17.50
CA ASN A 137 16.99 -3.36 -17.24
C ASN A 137 16.99 -4.88 -17.50
N GLY A 138 15.82 -5.48 -17.72
CA GLY A 138 15.76 -6.92 -17.98
C GLY A 138 14.38 -7.56 -17.74
N VAL A 139 14.42 -8.89 -17.72
CA VAL A 139 13.27 -9.76 -17.46
C VAL A 139 13.49 -10.53 -16.16
N TYR A 140 12.55 -10.44 -15.25
CA TYR A 140 12.65 -10.96 -13.88
C TYR A 140 11.51 -11.94 -13.60
N LYS A 141 11.79 -13.00 -12.87
CA LYS A 141 10.74 -13.90 -12.37
C LYS A 141 9.97 -13.21 -11.24
N ILE A 142 8.64 -13.38 -11.23
CA ILE A 142 7.76 -12.82 -10.21
C ILE A 142 6.83 -13.88 -9.64
N SER A 143 6.33 -13.66 -8.43
CA SER A 143 5.26 -14.47 -7.85
C SER A 143 3.91 -14.17 -8.51
N SER A 144 2.95 -15.09 -8.36
CA SER A 144 1.62 -15.01 -9.00
C SER A 144 0.80 -13.80 -8.54
N CYS A 145 1.03 -13.31 -7.32
CA CYS A 145 0.26 -12.24 -6.67
C CYS A 145 1.10 -11.00 -6.41
N ILE A 146 2.12 -10.79 -7.24
CA ILE A 146 3.01 -9.64 -7.13
C ILE A 146 2.24 -8.32 -7.25
N GLN A 147 2.65 -7.35 -6.45
CA GLN A 147 2.16 -5.97 -6.49
C GLN A 147 3.29 -5.02 -6.88
N ASP A 148 2.96 -3.82 -7.33
CA ASP A 148 3.83 -2.65 -7.30
C ASP A 148 3.47 -1.74 -6.12
N VAL A 149 4.18 -0.62 -5.95
CA VAL A 149 3.97 0.32 -4.82
C VAL A 149 2.55 0.86 -4.78
N VAL A 150 1.99 1.26 -5.93
CA VAL A 150 0.66 1.88 -5.99
C VAL A 150 -0.43 0.81 -5.93
N SER A 151 -0.27 -0.28 -6.68
CA SER A 151 -1.26 -1.37 -6.66
C SER A 151 -1.40 -2.00 -5.28
N ALA A 152 -0.30 -2.11 -4.51
CA ALA A 152 -0.33 -2.58 -3.12
C ALA A 152 -1.21 -1.70 -2.21
N ILE A 153 -1.15 -0.37 -2.39
CA ILE A 153 -2.01 0.57 -1.62
C ILE A 153 -3.49 0.33 -1.94
N TYR A 154 -3.85 0.26 -3.23
CA TYR A 154 -5.24 0.04 -3.64
C TYR A 154 -5.73 -1.37 -3.30
N TYR A 155 -4.86 -2.38 -3.35
CA TYR A 155 -5.17 -3.74 -2.94
C TYR A 155 -5.43 -3.82 -1.42
N ALA A 156 -4.57 -3.20 -0.61
CA ALA A 156 -4.69 -3.16 0.85
C ALA A 156 -6.03 -2.57 1.32
N ARG A 157 -6.62 -1.62 0.58
CA ARG A 157 -7.94 -1.05 0.87
C ARG A 157 -9.08 -2.08 0.77
N ASN A 158 -8.84 -3.22 0.13
CA ASN A 158 -9.83 -4.29 -0.03
C ASN A 158 -9.67 -5.44 0.99
N ILE A 159 -8.71 -5.33 1.90
CA ILE A 159 -8.48 -6.33 2.96
C ILE A 159 -9.59 -6.24 4.00
N ASN A 160 -10.14 -7.39 4.38
CA ASN A 160 -11.04 -7.48 5.53
C ASN A 160 -10.23 -7.56 6.83
N PHE A 161 -9.97 -6.40 7.44
CA PHE A 161 -9.18 -6.30 8.67
C PHE A 161 -9.86 -6.88 9.91
N ASP A 162 -11.16 -7.14 9.89
CA ASP A 162 -11.88 -7.76 11.01
C ASP A 162 -11.47 -9.23 11.25
N LYS A 163 -10.79 -9.85 10.28
CA LYS A 163 -10.25 -11.21 10.41
C LYS A 163 -8.96 -11.28 11.24
N TYR A 164 -8.31 -10.15 11.49
CA TYR A 164 -6.97 -10.09 12.09
C TYR A 164 -7.00 -9.68 13.55
N LYS A 165 -6.03 -10.20 14.29
CA LYS A 165 -5.73 -9.82 15.68
C LYS A 165 -4.51 -8.87 15.70
N ALA A 166 -4.40 -8.09 16.76
CA ALA A 166 -3.28 -7.18 16.93
C ALA A 166 -1.93 -7.92 16.79
N ASN A 167 -1.03 -7.33 16.00
CA ASN A 167 0.27 -7.84 15.58
C ASN A 167 0.29 -8.94 14.51
N ASP A 168 -0.86 -9.37 13.99
CA ASP A 168 -0.86 -10.26 12.83
C ASP A 168 -0.17 -9.59 11.64
N LYS A 169 0.56 -10.40 10.87
CA LYS A 169 1.25 -9.99 9.65
C LYS A 169 0.47 -10.49 8.44
N ILE A 170 0.21 -9.59 7.51
CA ILE A 170 -0.46 -9.85 6.24
C ILE A 170 0.61 -9.80 5.16
N PRO A 171 1.17 -10.94 4.71
CA PRO A 171 2.29 -10.98 3.78
C PRO A 171 1.85 -10.60 2.36
N PHE A 172 2.75 -10.00 1.60
CA PHE A 172 2.61 -9.77 0.17
C PHE A 172 3.99 -9.60 -0.49
N ASP A 173 4.02 -9.84 -1.80
CA ASP A 173 5.20 -9.61 -2.61
C ASP A 173 5.07 -8.32 -3.40
N MET A 174 6.16 -7.55 -3.47
CA MET A 174 6.26 -6.30 -4.23
C MET A 174 7.45 -6.36 -5.18
N PHE A 175 7.22 -6.00 -6.44
CA PHE A 175 8.30 -5.78 -7.40
C PHE A 175 8.69 -4.30 -7.41
N LEU A 176 9.91 -4.02 -7.02
CA LEU A 176 10.48 -2.68 -7.00
C LEU A 176 12.00 -2.77 -7.20
N ASP A 177 12.57 -1.83 -7.97
CA ASP A 177 14.02 -1.76 -8.25
C ASP A 177 14.59 -3.07 -8.81
N ASP A 178 13.81 -3.70 -9.72
CA ASP A 178 14.15 -4.96 -10.40
C ASP A 178 14.28 -6.19 -9.48
N GLU A 179 13.68 -6.11 -8.29
CA GLU A 179 13.71 -7.17 -7.29
C GLU A 179 12.29 -7.52 -6.79
N VAL A 180 12.10 -8.77 -6.41
CA VAL A 180 10.93 -9.21 -5.65
C VAL A 180 11.22 -9.07 -4.17
N ASN A 181 10.47 -8.21 -3.51
CA ASN A 181 10.60 -7.94 -2.08
C ASN A 181 9.46 -8.61 -1.32
N HIS A 182 9.78 -9.47 -0.35
CA HIS A 182 8.82 -10.12 0.52
C HIS A 182 8.49 -9.22 1.71
N LEU A 183 7.30 -8.63 1.70
CA LEU A 183 6.86 -7.62 2.64
C LEU A 183 5.63 -8.08 3.42
N TYR A 184 5.18 -7.27 4.36
CA TYR A 184 3.92 -7.48 5.05
C TYR A 184 3.35 -6.15 5.58
N LEU A 185 2.05 -6.14 5.79
CA LEU A 185 1.36 -5.17 6.63
C LEU A 185 1.16 -5.79 8.01
N ARG A 186 1.58 -5.09 9.07
CA ARG A 186 1.24 -5.50 10.44
C ARG A 186 -0.05 -4.79 10.86
N TYR A 187 -1.08 -5.55 11.19
CA TYR A 187 -2.29 -5.02 11.78
C TYR A 187 -2.04 -4.67 13.26
N ILE A 188 -2.33 -3.44 13.66
CA ILE A 188 -2.14 -2.98 15.04
C ILE A 188 -3.46 -2.99 15.81
N GLY A 189 -4.56 -2.59 15.18
CA GLY A 189 -5.88 -2.52 15.81
C GLY A 189 -6.67 -1.31 15.35
N LYS A 190 -7.82 -1.12 15.99
CA LYS A 190 -8.71 0.02 15.76
C LYS A 190 -8.48 1.08 16.83
N GLU A 191 -8.41 2.33 16.42
CA GLU A 191 -8.28 3.48 17.33
C GLU A 191 -8.91 4.73 16.70
N THR A 192 -9.01 5.79 17.49
CA THR A 192 -9.43 7.08 16.96
C THR A 192 -8.21 7.91 16.57
N VAL A 193 -8.20 8.43 15.35
CA VAL A 193 -7.18 9.37 14.87
C VAL A 193 -7.75 10.77 14.67
N LYS A 194 -7.00 11.80 15.09
CA LYS A 194 -7.34 13.20 14.85
C LYS A 194 -6.39 13.78 13.80
N THR A 195 -6.93 14.12 12.62
CA THR A 195 -6.19 14.72 11.51
C THR A 195 -6.49 16.22 11.40
N ARG A 196 -5.93 16.86 10.38
CA ARG A 196 -6.29 18.27 10.04
C ARG A 196 -7.71 18.38 9.48
N TYR A 197 -8.21 17.34 8.82
CA TYR A 197 -9.58 17.29 8.29
C TYR A 197 -10.63 17.11 9.39
N GLY A 198 -10.37 16.21 10.33
CA GLY A 198 -11.32 15.85 11.37
C GLY A 198 -10.86 14.70 12.26
N LYS A 199 -11.78 14.19 13.06
CA LYS A 199 -11.59 13.03 13.93
C LYS A 199 -12.30 11.81 13.34
N PHE A 200 -11.62 10.66 13.32
CA PHE A 200 -12.08 9.45 12.64
C PHE A 200 -11.95 8.21 13.53
N HIS A 201 -12.88 7.27 13.37
CA HIS A 201 -12.61 5.87 13.66
C HIS A 201 -11.63 5.35 12.61
N SER A 202 -10.59 4.67 13.00
CA SER A 202 -9.52 4.24 12.11
C SER A 202 -8.95 2.87 12.45
N ILE A 203 -8.42 2.23 11.44
CA ILE A 203 -7.59 1.03 11.53
C ILE A 203 -6.14 1.49 11.40
N LYS A 204 -5.29 1.08 12.35
CA LYS A 204 -3.85 1.34 12.31
C LYS A 204 -3.10 0.13 11.81
N ILE A 205 -2.23 0.35 10.85
CA ILE A 205 -1.34 -0.66 10.27
C ILE A 205 0.10 -0.15 10.23
N LYS A 206 1.05 -1.07 10.19
CA LYS A 206 2.47 -0.78 9.98
C LYS A 206 2.98 -1.59 8.79
N PRO A 207 3.28 -0.96 7.65
CA PRO A 207 3.95 -1.64 6.56
C PRO A 207 5.42 -1.91 6.90
N LEU A 208 5.93 -3.08 6.49
CA LEU A 208 7.37 -3.29 6.39
C LEU A 208 7.86 -2.54 5.14
N LEU A 209 8.73 -1.56 5.32
CA LEU A 209 9.28 -0.75 4.23
C LEU A 209 10.63 -1.26 3.76
N ILE A 210 10.87 -1.14 2.47
CA ILE A 210 12.20 -1.25 1.86
C ILE A 210 12.98 0.04 2.16
N LYS A 211 14.27 -0.08 2.40
CA LYS A 211 15.14 1.09 2.53
C LYS A 211 15.26 1.80 1.18
N GLY A 212 14.98 3.09 1.16
CA GLY A 212 15.03 3.94 -0.05
C GLY A 212 15.72 5.27 0.22
N THR A 213 15.57 6.22 -0.70
CA THR A 213 16.13 7.57 -0.60
C THR A 213 15.60 8.34 0.59
N MET A 214 14.29 8.29 0.83
CA MET A 214 13.62 9.01 1.91
C MET A 214 13.42 8.16 3.16
N PHE A 215 13.11 6.87 3.04
CA PHE A 215 12.74 6.00 4.15
C PHE A 215 13.91 5.11 4.60
N GLU A 216 14.07 4.97 5.91
CA GLU A 216 15.12 4.12 6.50
C GLU A 216 14.85 2.61 6.39
N GLY A 217 13.62 2.22 5.95
CA GLY A 217 13.18 0.84 5.94
C GLY A 217 12.66 0.34 7.30
N GLY A 218 12.24 -0.92 7.34
CA GLY A 218 11.67 -1.54 8.55
C GLY A 218 10.23 -1.11 8.86
N GLU A 219 9.73 -1.38 10.07
CA GLU A 219 8.35 -1.12 10.51
C GLU A 219 8.19 0.24 11.23
N LYS A 220 8.88 1.26 10.78
CA LYS A 220 8.88 2.56 11.46
C LYS A 220 7.69 3.44 11.04
N MET A 221 7.07 3.18 9.90
CA MET A 221 5.90 3.91 9.41
C MET A 221 4.62 3.45 10.13
N ASN A 222 3.79 4.42 10.51
CA ASN A 222 2.43 4.18 10.95
C ASN A 222 1.46 4.72 9.90
N VAL A 223 0.44 3.94 9.56
CA VAL A 223 -0.61 4.33 8.63
C VAL A 223 -1.96 4.13 9.31
N TRP A 224 -2.81 5.15 9.25
CA TRP A 224 -4.21 5.09 9.69
C TRP A 224 -5.11 5.16 8.46
N ILE A 225 -5.96 4.16 8.31
CA ILE A 225 -7.00 4.13 7.27
C ILE A 225 -8.37 4.24 7.92
N SER A 226 -9.37 4.71 7.19
CA SER A 226 -10.74 4.83 7.68
C SER A 226 -11.32 3.46 8.05
N ASP A 227 -11.97 3.36 9.21
CA ASP A 227 -12.70 2.14 9.62
C ASP A 227 -14.12 2.18 9.02
N ASP A 228 -14.17 2.15 7.70
CA ASP A 228 -15.37 2.07 6.87
C ASP A 228 -15.03 1.37 5.54
N PRO A 229 -16.02 1.04 4.68
CA PRO A 229 -15.76 0.27 3.46
C PRO A 229 -14.80 0.94 2.44
N ASN A 230 -14.48 2.23 2.56
CA ASN A 230 -13.50 2.89 1.67
C ASN A 230 -12.05 2.57 2.05
N HIS A 231 -11.77 2.25 3.32
CA HIS A 231 -10.40 2.11 3.87
C HIS A 231 -9.46 3.21 3.34
N LEU A 232 -9.95 4.46 3.41
CA LEU A 232 -9.23 5.62 2.91
C LEU A 232 -8.04 5.93 3.81
N VAL A 233 -6.87 6.22 3.22
CA VAL A 233 -5.70 6.64 4.00
C VAL A 233 -5.98 8.02 4.61
N LEU A 234 -6.00 8.09 5.95
CA LEU A 234 -6.30 9.30 6.73
C LEU A 234 -5.04 10.00 7.19
N ARG A 235 -4.03 9.21 7.62
CA ARG A 235 -2.76 9.71 8.14
C ARG A 235 -1.64 8.72 7.88
N ILE A 236 -0.45 9.26 7.60
CA ILE A 236 0.81 8.53 7.61
C ILE A 236 1.78 9.30 8.52
N GLU A 237 2.51 8.59 9.37
CA GLU A 237 3.64 9.13 10.13
C GLU A 237 4.83 8.21 9.96
N SER A 238 5.98 8.78 9.59
CA SER A 238 7.21 8.02 9.35
C SER A 238 8.44 8.84 9.67
N PRO A 239 9.44 8.27 10.36
CA PRO A 239 10.78 8.82 10.29
C PRO A 239 11.29 8.73 8.86
N ILE A 240 12.07 9.71 8.47
CA ILE A 240 12.84 9.76 7.23
C ILE A 240 14.31 9.95 7.57
N SER A 241 15.20 9.93 6.58
CA SER A 241 16.66 10.04 6.80
C SER A 241 17.05 11.24 7.66
N VAL A 242 16.29 12.34 7.59
CA VAL A 242 16.46 13.51 8.47
C VAL A 242 15.09 13.95 8.96
N GLY A 243 14.80 13.77 10.25
CA GLY A 243 13.53 14.18 10.88
C GLY A 243 12.38 13.20 10.67
N ASN A 244 11.17 13.70 10.65
CA ASN A 244 9.95 12.91 10.49
C ASN A 244 8.99 13.60 9.54
N ILE A 245 8.19 12.81 8.85
CA ILE A 245 7.05 13.32 8.08
C ILE A 245 5.74 12.91 8.74
N LYS A 246 4.75 13.76 8.59
CA LYS A 246 3.35 13.47 8.83
C LYS A 246 2.55 13.87 7.59
N VAL A 247 1.72 12.98 7.11
CA VAL A 247 0.86 13.18 5.95
C VAL A 247 -0.58 13.05 6.41
N ASP A 248 -1.40 14.09 6.25
CA ASP A 248 -2.82 14.08 6.59
C ASP A 248 -3.68 14.21 5.33
N MET A 249 -4.75 13.43 5.26
CA MET A 249 -5.80 13.61 4.26
C MET A 249 -6.45 14.98 4.49
N MET A 250 -6.60 15.76 3.41
CA MET A 250 -7.13 17.13 3.43
C MET A 250 -8.42 17.28 2.65
N ASP A 251 -8.58 16.49 1.59
CA ASP A 251 -9.76 16.54 0.74
C ASP A 251 -9.93 15.23 -0.02
N TYR A 252 -11.17 14.93 -0.43
CA TYR A 252 -11.49 13.79 -1.27
C TYR A 252 -12.67 14.08 -2.18
N LYS A 253 -12.74 13.38 -3.31
CA LYS A 253 -13.88 13.42 -4.24
C LYS A 253 -14.22 12.01 -4.68
N ASN A 254 -15.49 11.79 -4.97
CA ASN A 254 -16.01 10.57 -5.59
C ASN A 254 -15.61 9.27 -4.85
N LEU A 255 -15.69 9.27 -3.51
CA LEU A 255 -15.58 8.01 -2.77
C LEU A 255 -16.73 7.07 -3.15
N LYS A 256 -16.46 5.77 -3.12
CA LYS A 256 -17.45 4.73 -3.41
C LYS A 256 -18.58 4.70 -2.39
N TYR A 257 -18.27 4.95 -1.12
CA TYR A 257 -19.20 4.96 -0.01
C TYR A 257 -19.11 6.27 0.77
N PRO A 258 -20.15 6.65 1.51
CA PRO A 258 -20.05 7.74 2.49
C PRO A 258 -18.90 7.45 3.49
N LEU A 259 -18.18 8.50 3.89
CA LEU A 259 -17.09 8.40 4.86
C LEU A 259 -17.65 8.29 6.29
N THR A 260 -18.20 7.12 6.61
CA THR A 260 -18.93 6.88 7.88
C THR A 260 -18.01 6.79 9.10
N SER A 261 -16.72 6.62 8.89
CA SER A 261 -15.70 6.67 9.95
C SER A 261 -15.46 8.07 10.50
N LEU A 262 -15.91 9.14 9.80
CA LEU A 262 -15.78 10.52 10.25
C LEU A 262 -16.70 10.78 11.45
N ILE A 263 -16.12 11.14 12.60
CA ILE A 263 -16.85 11.46 13.83
C ILE A 263 -17.28 12.93 13.83
N ASN A 264 -16.36 13.83 13.49
CA ASN A 264 -16.61 15.24 13.31
C ASN A 264 -15.52 15.88 12.42
N THR A 265 -15.92 16.94 11.70
CA THR A 265 -14.97 17.84 11.03
C THR A 265 -14.32 18.79 12.04
N ARG A 266 -13.24 19.41 11.65
CA ARG A 266 -12.57 20.45 12.45
C ARG A 266 -13.25 21.79 12.28
#